data_bb2b74c48dcf801c0cc065d8cf8b0525
#
_entry.id   bb2b74c48dcf801c0cc065d8cf8b0525
#
_cell.length_a   1.000
_cell.length_b   1.000
_cell.length_c   1.000
_cell.angle_alpha   90.00
_cell.angle_beta   90.00
_cell.angle_gamma   90.00
#
_symmetry.space_group_name_H-M   'P 1'
#
loop_
_entity.id
_entity.type
_entity.pdbx_description
1 polymer ?
#
loop_
_entity_poly.entity_id
_entity_poly.type
_entity_poly.pdbx_seq_one_letter_code
_entity_poly.pdbx_strand_id
1 'polypeptide(L)'
;MTGVQTCALPICVAALSGFGKIFHNNTISSGVIPQISVIMGPCAGGAVYSPAITDFVFMVDQTSQMFITGPAVIKTVTGEEVTAEQLGGAATHNTVSGVAHFMGKNDEETLLMVRELLSYMPSNNMETAPVYATNDDVNRMIPELNEIIPDNPNKGYNIYDVITKIADEGKYFDVMPLYAKNIVTCFIRMDGATVGVIANQPNYGAGCLDIDASDKAARFIRRCDAFNIPLLTIEDVPGFLPGTGQEYGGIIRHGAKMLYAYCEATVPKITVILRKAYGGAYIGMCNKELGADLVMAWPTAQIAVMGASGAVNIISSVKKEIKNAEDPDAVRAAAIEDYEEKFNNPYVAAGLGYVDDVIEPATTRQRIISALDMLSTKRESLPAKKHGNIPL
;
A
#
# COMPACT_ATOMS: atom_id res chain seq x y z
N MET A 1 -1.09 27.77 16.70
CA MET A 1 -1.20 27.38 17.73
C MET A 1 -2.14 27.40 18.48
N THR A 2 -2.64 26.58 18.87
CA THR A 2 -3.36 26.88 19.72
C THR A 2 -3.46 25.85 20.62
N GLY A 3 -2.74 25.94 21.51
CA GLY A 3 -2.91 25.32 22.67
C GLY A 3 -4.24 25.29 23.22
N VAL A 4 -5.07 25.32 22.36
CA VAL A 4 -6.29 25.25 22.67
C VAL A 4 -6.60 23.98 23.10
N GLN A 5 -6.48 23.93 24.06
CA GLN A 5 -7.32 23.70 24.82
C GLN A 5 -8.24 22.78 24.55
N THR A 6 -7.76 21.93 24.19
CA THR A 6 -8.33 20.73 23.97
C THR A 6 -8.89 20.00 25.14
N CYS A 7 -8.59 20.43 26.21
CA CYS A 7 -9.15 19.87 27.41
C CYS A 7 -10.50 20.46 27.79
N ALA A 8 -10.88 21.49 27.16
CA ALA A 8 -12.24 21.99 27.38
C ALA A 8 -13.17 21.19 26.47
N LEU A 9 -13.92 20.30 27.05
CA LEU A 9 -15.18 19.87 26.43
C LEU A 9 -15.87 21.13 25.89
N PRO A 10 -16.22 21.19 24.59
CA PRO A 10 -16.90 22.35 24.06
C PRO A 10 -18.26 22.50 24.74
N ILE A 11 -18.32 23.40 25.71
CA ILE A 11 -19.52 23.63 26.51
C ILE A 11 -20.53 24.50 25.72
N CYS A 12 -20.08 25.09 24.61
CA CYS A 12 -20.96 25.95 23.82
C CYS A 12 -20.84 25.72 22.32
N VAL A 13 -21.88 26.05 21.58
CA VAL A 13 -21.98 25.92 20.12
C VAL A 13 -20.86 26.68 19.39
N ALA A 14 -20.35 27.77 19.97
CA ALA A 14 -19.24 28.53 19.38
C ALA A 14 -17.95 27.69 19.23
N ALA A 15 -17.67 26.79 20.19
CA ALA A 15 -16.53 25.90 20.09
C ALA A 15 -16.71 24.88 18.94
N LEU A 16 -17.90 24.36 18.74
CA LEU A 16 -18.22 23.48 17.61
C LEU A 16 -18.03 24.19 16.26
N SER A 17 -18.46 25.46 16.18
CA SER A 17 -18.22 26.28 14.98
C SER A 17 -16.74 26.45 14.67
N GLY A 18 -15.90 26.60 15.70
CA GLY A 18 -14.45 26.66 15.55
C GLY A 18 -13.86 25.38 14.94
N PHE A 19 -14.28 24.20 15.39
CA PHE A 19 -13.87 22.91 14.79
C PHE A 19 -14.32 22.79 13.32
N GLY A 20 -15.57 23.20 13.01
CA GLY A 20 -16.05 23.19 11.63
C GLY A 20 -15.15 24.00 10.69
N LYS A 21 -14.65 25.16 11.15
CA LYS A 21 -13.71 25.98 10.37
C LYS A 21 -12.36 25.28 10.18
N ILE A 22 -11.85 24.58 11.19
CA ILE A 22 -10.61 23.80 11.08
C ILE A 22 -10.79 22.70 10.05
N PHE A 23 -11.87 21.92 10.13
CA PHE A 23 -12.15 20.83 9.17
C PHE A 23 -12.28 21.34 7.74
N HIS A 24 -12.95 22.47 7.55
CA HIS A 24 -13.02 23.12 6.24
C HIS A 24 -11.63 23.47 5.71
N ASN A 25 -10.78 24.10 6.53
CA ASN A 25 -9.42 24.46 6.13
C ASN A 25 -8.56 23.22 5.82
N ASN A 26 -8.63 22.14 6.63
CA ASN A 26 -7.96 20.89 6.33
C ASN A 26 -8.40 20.33 4.97
N THR A 27 -9.70 20.35 4.69
CA THR A 27 -10.27 19.82 3.45
C THR A 27 -9.81 20.60 2.22
N ILE A 28 -9.87 21.92 2.24
CA ILE A 28 -9.44 22.75 1.09
C ILE A 28 -7.93 22.75 0.88
N SER A 29 -7.14 22.43 1.90
CA SER A 29 -5.68 22.31 1.82
C SER A 29 -5.22 20.90 1.47
N SER A 30 -6.14 19.91 1.47
CA SER A 30 -5.84 18.52 1.16
C SER A 30 -5.36 18.38 -0.28
N GLY A 31 -4.19 17.73 -0.46
CA GLY A 31 -3.54 17.59 -1.75
C GLY A 31 -2.88 18.89 -2.28
N VAL A 32 -2.92 19.99 -1.51
CA VAL A 32 -2.24 21.25 -1.85
C VAL A 32 -0.92 21.37 -1.09
N ILE A 33 -0.96 21.11 0.21
CA ILE A 33 0.21 21.06 1.10
C ILE A 33 0.16 19.79 1.94
N PRO A 34 1.30 19.16 2.25
CA PRO A 34 1.34 18.05 3.20
C PRO A 34 0.82 18.47 4.57
N GLN A 35 -0.13 17.71 5.09
CA GLN A 35 -0.74 17.96 6.40
C GLN A 35 -0.37 16.82 7.36
N ILE A 36 0.30 17.14 8.47
CA ILE A 36 0.76 16.19 9.46
C ILE A 36 0.15 16.51 10.81
N SER A 37 -0.48 15.53 11.43
CA SER A 37 -0.99 15.61 12.79
C SER A 37 -0.13 14.79 13.73
N VAL A 38 0.27 15.39 14.84
CA VAL A 38 1.06 14.72 15.88
C VAL A 38 0.28 14.76 17.18
N ILE A 39 -0.17 13.61 17.64
CA ILE A 39 -0.96 13.46 18.87
C ILE A 39 0.03 13.12 20.00
N MET A 40 0.17 14.03 20.94
CA MET A 40 1.12 13.95 22.05
C MET A 40 0.40 14.02 23.42
N GLY A 41 -0.85 13.60 23.46
CA GLY A 41 -1.71 13.59 24.64
C GLY A 41 -3.12 13.18 24.31
N PRO A 42 -4.10 13.39 25.22
CA PRO A 42 -5.50 13.08 24.97
C PRO A 42 -6.11 13.96 23.86
N CYS A 43 -6.76 13.31 22.89
CA CYS A 43 -7.53 13.97 21.83
C CYS A 43 -8.91 13.30 21.74
N ALA A 44 -9.98 14.00 22.12
CA ALA A 44 -11.29 13.40 22.26
C ALA A 44 -12.40 14.24 21.61
N GLY A 45 -13.49 13.59 21.26
CA GLY A 45 -14.66 14.23 20.68
C GLY A 45 -14.40 14.81 19.29
N GLY A 46 -14.92 16.01 19.02
CA GLY A 46 -14.75 16.66 17.71
C GLY A 46 -13.29 16.89 17.29
N ALA A 47 -12.37 16.98 18.24
CA ALA A 47 -10.96 17.21 17.96
C ALA A 47 -10.30 16.10 17.13
N VAL A 48 -10.80 14.86 17.19
CA VAL A 48 -10.20 13.70 16.47
C VAL A 48 -10.41 13.73 14.96
N TYR A 49 -11.39 14.49 14.49
CA TYR A 49 -11.68 14.53 13.05
C TYR A 49 -10.66 15.34 12.25
N SER A 50 -10.09 16.40 12.83
CA SER A 50 -9.02 17.14 12.16
C SER A 50 -7.80 16.25 11.82
N PRO A 51 -7.21 15.50 12.76
CA PRO A 51 -6.18 14.52 12.45
C PRO A 51 -6.60 13.51 11.38
N ALA A 52 -7.82 12.98 11.45
CA ALA A 52 -8.31 11.98 10.49
C ALA A 52 -8.42 12.52 9.05
N ILE A 53 -8.61 13.82 8.87
CA ILE A 53 -8.64 14.50 7.56
C ILE A 53 -7.22 14.72 7.01
N THR A 54 -6.19 14.85 7.86
CA THR A 54 -4.80 15.11 7.43
C THR A 54 -4.15 13.90 6.74
N ASP A 55 -3.02 14.14 6.09
CA ASP A 55 -2.33 13.10 5.32
C ASP A 55 -1.67 12.05 6.21
N PHE A 56 -1.04 12.48 7.31
CA PHE A 56 -0.31 11.60 8.21
C PHE A 56 -0.66 11.90 9.67
N VAL A 57 -0.83 10.82 10.44
CA VAL A 57 -1.11 10.89 11.87
C VAL A 57 -0.04 10.14 12.64
N PHE A 58 0.65 10.84 13.51
CA PHE A 58 1.63 10.30 14.46
C PHE A 58 1.01 10.25 15.85
N MET A 59 1.28 9.17 16.58
CA MET A 59 0.88 9.02 17.98
C MET A 59 2.05 8.60 18.84
N VAL A 60 2.08 9.10 20.08
CA VAL A 60 3.10 8.72 21.08
C VAL A 60 2.55 7.58 21.92
N ASP A 61 3.32 6.48 22.00
CA ASP A 61 2.93 5.28 22.76
C ASP A 61 2.67 5.61 24.24
N GLN A 62 1.65 5.00 24.83
CA GLN A 62 1.22 5.16 26.22
C GLN A 62 0.92 6.61 26.66
N THR A 63 1.01 7.59 25.78
CA THR A 63 0.82 9.00 26.06
C THR A 63 -0.40 9.56 25.34
N SER A 64 -0.55 9.24 24.06
CA SER A 64 -1.59 9.79 23.22
C SER A 64 -2.81 8.86 23.13
N GLN A 65 -3.99 9.46 23.16
CA GLN A 65 -5.24 8.76 22.94
C GLN A 65 -6.13 9.54 21.98
N MET A 66 -6.83 8.82 21.11
CA MET A 66 -7.86 9.37 20.21
C MET A 66 -9.14 8.54 20.35
N PHE A 67 -10.27 9.17 20.66
CA PHE A 67 -11.58 8.52 20.64
C PHE A 67 -12.70 9.56 20.54
N ILE A 68 -13.81 9.18 19.93
CA ILE A 68 -15.00 10.06 19.84
C ILE A 68 -15.59 10.27 21.23
N THR A 69 -15.77 9.18 21.98
CA THR A 69 -16.28 9.19 23.35
C THR A 69 -15.38 8.36 24.24
N GLY A 70 -15.06 8.90 25.42
CA GLY A 70 -14.17 8.23 26.37
C GLY A 70 -14.79 7.05 27.08
N PRO A 71 -13.97 6.23 27.80
CA PRO A 71 -14.38 4.99 28.46
C PRO A 71 -15.58 5.16 29.40
N ALA A 72 -15.68 6.25 30.14
CA ALA A 72 -16.79 6.50 31.05
C ALA A 72 -18.14 6.61 30.34
N VAL A 73 -18.17 7.23 29.16
CA VAL A 73 -19.39 7.35 28.35
C VAL A 73 -19.77 5.99 27.75
N ILE A 74 -18.80 5.25 27.23
CA ILE A 74 -19.00 3.89 26.69
C ILE A 74 -19.59 2.99 27.77
N LYS A 75 -19.00 2.96 28.97
CA LYS A 75 -19.54 2.19 30.10
C LYS A 75 -20.99 2.54 30.43
N THR A 76 -21.33 3.83 30.36
CA THR A 76 -22.70 4.28 30.68
C THR A 76 -23.70 3.89 29.58
N VAL A 77 -23.30 3.93 28.31
CA VAL A 77 -24.22 3.73 27.17
C VAL A 77 -24.31 2.26 26.75
N THR A 78 -23.19 1.56 26.67
CA THR A 78 -23.12 0.18 26.15
C THR A 78 -22.87 -0.86 27.23
N GLY A 79 -22.44 -0.44 28.43
CA GLY A 79 -22.04 -1.35 29.53
C GLY A 79 -20.63 -1.92 29.38
N GLU A 80 -19.90 -1.60 28.31
CA GLU A 80 -18.56 -2.10 28.08
C GLU A 80 -17.52 -1.45 28.99
N GLU A 81 -16.63 -2.26 29.55
CA GLU A 81 -15.50 -1.77 30.36
C GLU A 81 -14.21 -1.83 29.54
N VAL A 82 -13.61 -0.67 29.27
CA VAL A 82 -12.41 -0.53 28.47
C VAL A 82 -11.55 0.61 29.05
N THR A 83 -10.23 0.44 29.02
CA THR A 83 -9.32 1.54 29.38
C THR A 83 -9.15 2.53 28.23
N ALA A 84 -8.69 3.75 28.50
CA ALA A 84 -8.42 4.75 27.47
C ALA A 84 -7.36 4.26 26.46
N GLU A 85 -6.33 3.55 26.93
CA GLU A 85 -5.29 2.98 26.08
C GLU A 85 -5.82 1.87 25.17
N GLN A 86 -6.64 0.97 25.70
CA GLN A 86 -7.28 -0.10 24.90
C GLN A 86 -8.27 0.46 23.88
N LEU A 87 -9.00 1.52 24.22
CA LEU A 87 -10.00 2.11 23.34
C LEU A 87 -9.39 2.89 22.20
N GLY A 88 -8.40 3.71 22.48
CA GLY A 88 -7.87 4.66 21.50
C GLY A 88 -6.42 5.07 21.73
N GLY A 89 -5.61 4.21 22.35
CA GLY A 89 -4.17 4.41 22.46
C GLY A 89 -3.44 4.28 21.12
N ALA A 90 -2.18 4.67 21.10
CA ALA A 90 -1.34 4.64 19.90
C ALA A 90 -1.29 3.24 19.27
N ALA A 91 -1.12 2.19 20.08
CA ALA A 91 -1.11 0.81 19.61
C ALA A 91 -2.41 0.43 18.93
N THR A 92 -3.57 0.74 19.50
CA THR A 92 -4.89 0.44 18.93
C THR A 92 -5.08 1.08 17.56
N HIS A 93 -4.73 2.36 17.42
CA HIS A 93 -4.90 3.07 16.14
C HIS A 93 -3.88 2.70 15.09
N ASN A 94 -2.71 2.22 15.48
CA ASN A 94 -1.69 1.73 14.54
C ASN A 94 -1.86 0.25 14.14
N THR A 95 -2.62 -0.57 14.91
CA THR A 95 -2.74 -2.02 14.63
C THR A 95 -4.13 -2.48 14.26
N VAL A 96 -5.17 -1.80 14.76
CA VAL A 96 -6.56 -2.25 14.64
C VAL A 96 -7.38 -1.34 13.74
N SER A 97 -7.41 -0.03 14.03
CA SER A 97 -8.28 0.89 13.30
C SER A 97 -7.64 1.53 12.06
N GLY A 98 -6.31 1.52 11.95
CA GLY A 98 -5.60 2.16 10.84
C GLY A 98 -5.75 3.69 10.79
N VAL A 99 -6.21 4.32 11.86
CA VAL A 99 -6.33 5.80 11.94
C VAL A 99 -4.96 6.46 12.02
N ALA A 100 -4.06 5.91 12.85
CA ALA A 100 -2.69 6.39 12.96
C ALA A 100 -1.77 5.65 12.00
N HIS A 101 -0.74 6.38 11.53
CA HIS A 101 0.23 5.88 10.57
C HIS A 101 1.56 5.51 11.23
N PHE A 102 1.89 6.18 12.34
CA PHE A 102 3.16 6.05 13.01
C PHE A 102 2.98 6.07 14.52
N MET A 103 3.82 5.30 15.22
CA MET A 103 3.87 5.23 16.67
C MET A 103 5.31 5.43 17.13
N GLY A 104 5.59 6.56 17.78
CA GLY A 104 6.88 6.80 18.43
C GLY A 104 6.84 6.44 19.91
N LYS A 105 7.97 6.05 20.49
CA LYS A 105 8.09 5.66 21.90
C LYS A 105 7.94 6.85 22.87
N ASN A 106 8.27 8.03 22.40
CA ASN A 106 8.20 9.28 23.15
C ASN A 106 8.09 10.47 22.20
N ASP A 107 7.89 11.67 22.75
CA ASP A 107 7.70 12.89 22.00
C ASP A 107 8.90 13.20 21.09
N GLU A 108 10.12 13.03 21.58
CA GLU A 108 11.35 13.33 20.83
C GLU A 108 11.51 12.42 19.62
N GLU A 109 11.37 11.11 19.80
CA GLU A 109 11.42 10.13 18.69
C GLU A 109 10.32 10.43 17.67
N THR A 110 9.11 10.72 18.13
CA THR A 110 7.98 11.04 17.24
C THR A 110 8.26 12.28 16.39
N LEU A 111 8.86 13.32 16.98
CA LEU A 111 9.23 14.53 16.22
C LEU A 111 10.40 14.28 15.25
N LEU A 112 11.33 13.39 15.58
CA LEU A 112 12.38 12.96 14.64
C LEU A 112 11.79 12.21 13.45
N MET A 113 10.84 11.30 13.69
CA MET A 113 10.10 10.61 12.60
C MET A 113 9.33 11.59 11.69
N VAL A 114 8.73 12.65 12.26
CA VAL A 114 8.10 13.71 11.45
C VAL A 114 9.13 14.42 10.56
N ARG A 115 10.31 14.75 11.08
CA ARG A 115 11.38 15.36 10.28
C ARG A 115 11.86 14.44 9.17
N GLU A 116 11.97 13.15 9.47
CA GLU A 116 12.34 12.15 8.48
C GLU A 116 11.28 12.06 7.37
N LEU A 117 9.98 11.96 7.71
CA LEU A 117 8.90 11.98 6.73
C LEU A 117 8.97 13.22 5.83
N LEU A 118 9.18 14.41 6.41
CA LEU A 118 9.27 15.66 5.65
C LEU A 118 10.43 15.65 4.65
N SER A 119 11.47 14.86 4.86
CA SER A 119 12.57 14.72 3.90
C SER A 119 12.19 13.97 2.63
N TYR A 120 11.07 13.23 2.64
CA TYR A 120 10.51 12.52 1.48
C TYR A 120 9.40 13.30 0.76
N MET A 121 8.97 14.43 1.31
CA MET A 121 7.81 15.19 0.81
C MET A 121 8.22 16.52 0.19
N PRO A 122 7.52 17.02 -0.84
CA PRO A 122 7.68 18.40 -1.29
C PRO A 122 6.99 19.37 -0.32
N SER A 123 7.25 20.66 -0.46
CA SER A 123 6.57 21.69 0.34
C SER A 123 5.12 21.91 -0.06
N ASN A 124 4.78 21.62 -1.30
CA ASN A 124 3.42 21.75 -1.87
C ASN A 124 3.29 20.90 -3.16
N ASN A 125 2.09 20.82 -3.68
CA ASN A 125 1.76 20.03 -4.89
C ASN A 125 2.31 20.57 -6.22
N MET A 126 2.90 21.76 -6.22
CA MET A 126 3.54 22.35 -7.41
C MET A 126 5.03 22.01 -7.51
N GLU A 127 5.58 21.40 -6.47
CA GLU A 127 6.98 21.02 -6.36
C GLU A 127 7.13 19.50 -6.37
N THR A 128 8.37 19.04 -6.58
CA THR A 128 8.76 17.63 -6.38
C THR A 128 9.48 17.47 -5.05
N ALA A 129 9.51 16.26 -4.52
CA ALA A 129 10.25 15.95 -3.31
C ALA A 129 11.74 16.27 -3.47
N PRO A 130 12.45 16.68 -2.40
CA PRO A 130 13.88 16.96 -2.46
C PRO A 130 14.67 15.74 -2.95
N VAL A 131 15.65 15.99 -3.82
CA VAL A 131 16.61 14.97 -4.27
C VAL A 131 17.88 15.10 -3.43
N TYR A 132 18.36 14.00 -2.89
CA TYR A 132 19.56 13.94 -2.06
C TYR A 132 20.69 13.24 -2.79
N ALA A 133 21.90 13.81 -2.70
CA ALA A 133 23.06 13.12 -3.25
C ALA A 133 23.29 11.77 -2.56
N THR A 134 23.56 10.76 -3.36
CA THR A 134 23.89 9.41 -2.88
C THR A 134 25.20 8.94 -3.48
N ASN A 135 25.90 8.07 -2.76
CA ASN A 135 27.08 7.38 -3.28
C ASN A 135 26.74 5.94 -3.72
N ASP A 136 25.48 5.54 -3.65
CA ASP A 136 25.03 4.21 -4.06
C ASP A 136 24.94 4.17 -5.59
N ASP A 137 25.78 3.34 -6.21
CA ASP A 137 25.89 3.26 -7.68
C ASP A 137 24.55 2.90 -8.32
N VAL A 138 24.10 3.73 -9.26
CA VAL A 138 22.86 3.51 -10.02
C VAL A 138 22.90 2.21 -10.83
N ASN A 139 24.09 1.79 -11.25
CA ASN A 139 24.32 0.58 -12.03
C ASN A 139 24.68 -0.64 -11.18
N ARG A 140 24.61 -0.55 -9.87
CA ARG A 140 24.89 -1.64 -8.97
C ARG A 140 24.02 -2.88 -9.27
N MET A 141 24.66 -3.98 -9.62
CA MET A 141 24.03 -5.29 -9.73
C MET A 141 23.75 -5.87 -8.33
N ILE A 142 22.66 -6.63 -8.22
CA ILE A 142 22.24 -7.25 -6.96
C ILE A 142 22.01 -8.74 -7.18
N PRO A 143 23.09 -9.56 -7.29
CA PRO A 143 22.97 -10.98 -7.59
C PRO A 143 22.11 -11.77 -6.60
N GLU A 144 22.03 -11.31 -5.35
CA GLU A 144 21.21 -11.94 -4.30
C GLU A 144 19.72 -11.94 -4.61
N LEU A 145 19.24 -11.04 -5.48
CA LEU A 145 17.86 -11.05 -5.92
C LEU A 145 17.51 -12.26 -6.80
N ASN A 146 18.49 -12.88 -7.44
CA ASN A 146 18.28 -14.07 -8.25
C ASN A 146 17.85 -15.29 -7.41
N GLU A 147 18.16 -15.29 -6.11
CA GLU A 147 17.91 -16.41 -5.19
C GLU A 147 16.87 -16.08 -4.10
N ILE A 148 16.29 -14.87 -4.12
CA ILE A 148 15.43 -14.40 -3.02
C ILE A 148 14.05 -15.05 -3.04
N ILE A 149 13.56 -15.45 -4.21
CA ILE A 149 12.27 -16.12 -4.36
C ILE A 149 12.45 -17.60 -4.06
N PRO A 150 11.74 -18.17 -3.08
CA PRO A 150 11.82 -19.60 -2.79
C PRO A 150 11.29 -20.44 -3.94
N ASP A 151 11.94 -21.58 -4.24
CA ASP A 151 11.49 -22.57 -5.24
C ASP A 151 10.09 -23.12 -4.92
N ASN A 152 9.80 -23.30 -3.63
CA ASN A 152 8.47 -23.71 -3.19
C ASN A 152 7.50 -22.52 -3.27
N PRO A 153 6.49 -22.55 -4.17
CA PRO A 153 5.56 -21.44 -4.36
C PRO A 153 4.67 -21.13 -3.15
N ASN A 154 4.58 -22.07 -2.19
CA ASN A 154 3.83 -21.91 -0.95
C ASN A 154 4.67 -21.36 0.21
N LYS A 155 5.99 -21.23 0.03
CA LYS A 155 6.86 -20.65 1.04
C LYS A 155 6.85 -19.12 0.91
N GLY A 156 6.56 -18.43 2.04
CA GLY A 156 6.69 -16.98 2.14
C GLY A 156 8.16 -16.53 2.17
N TYR A 157 8.39 -15.29 1.85
CA TYR A 157 9.64 -14.56 2.03
C TYR A 157 9.32 -13.13 2.45
N ASN A 158 10.32 -12.41 2.97
CA ASN A 158 10.12 -11.05 3.44
C ASN A 158 10.37 -10.06 2.30
N ILE A 159 9.35 -9.32 1.88
CA ILE A 159 9.47 -8.35 0.79
C ILE A 159 10.46 -7.21 1.11
N TYR A 160 10.70 -6.92 2.38
CA TYR A 160 11.70 -5.94 2.77
C TYR A 160 13.12 -6.35 2.34
N ASP A 161 13.39 -7.64 2.15
CA ASP A 161 14.67 -8.11 1.64
C ASP A 161 14.90 -7.66 0.18
N VAL A 162 13.82 -7.50 -0.61
CA VAL A 162 13.88 -6.88 -1.94
C VAL A 162 13.97 -5.36 -1.84
N ILE A 163 13.08 -4.73 -1.06
CA ILE A 163 12.99 -3.27 -0.94
C ILE A 163 14.33 -2.68 -0.47
N THR A 164 14.94 -3.23 0.57
CA THR A 164 16.21 -2.75 1.10
C THR A 164 17.37 -2.91 0.11
N LYS A 165 17.36 -3.96 -0.69
CA LYS A 165 18.41 -4.19 -1.70
C LYS A 165 18.34 -3.21 -2.85
N ILE A 166 17.13 -2.82 -3.30
CA ILE A 166 16.97 -1.88 -4.41
C ILE A 166 17.07 -0.41 -3.96
N ALA A 167 16.74 -0.10 -2.71
CA ALA A 167 16.78 1.25 -2.16
C ALA A 167 18.21 1.79 -2.00
N ASP A 168 18.39 3.09 -2.11
CA ASP A 168 19.65 3.75 -1.82
C ASP A 168 20.08 3.47 -0.38
N GLU A 169 21.32 2.98 -0.23
CA GLU A 169 21.92 2.63 1.07
C GLU A 169 21.04 1.67 1.91
N GLY A 170 20.11 0.97 1.30
CA GLY A 170 19.17 0.06 1.97
C GLY A 170 18.14 0.75 2.86
N LYS A 171 17.94 2.07 2.70
CA LYS A 171 17.06 2.86 3.57
C LYS A 171 15.63 2.92 3.03
N TYR A 172 14.67 2.78 3.93
CA TYR A 172 13.25 2.97 3.65
C TYR A 172 12.55 3.62 4.84
N PHE A 173 11.42 4.25 4.60
CA PHE A 173 10.56 4.86 5.61
C PHE A 173 9.15 4.28 5.49
N ASP A 174 8.82 3.36 6.40
CA ASP A 174 7.52 2.68 6.40
C ASP A 174 6.37 3.63 6.75
N VAL A 175 5.26 3.45 6.05
CA VAL A 175 3.99 4.08 6.37
C VAL A 175 3.00 3.00 6.79
N MET A 176 2.44 3.09 7.99
CA MET A 176 1.53 2.10 8.58
C MET A 176 2.13 0.67 8.70
N PRO A 177 3.34 0.50 9.26
CA PRO A 177 3.99 -0.82 9.31
C PRO A 177 3.25 -1.84 10.18
N LEU A 178 2.42 -1.39 11.11
CA LEU A 178 1.71 -2.24 12.05
C LEU A 178 0.29 -2.62 11.60
N TYR A 179 -0.26 -1.90 10.61
CA TYR A 179 -1.60 -2.12 10.06
C TYR A 179 -1.53 -2.82 8.71
N ALA A 180 -2.48 -3.72 8.41
CA ALA A 180 -2.56 -4.45 7.15
C ALA A 180 -1.18 -4.94 6.67
N LYS A 181 -0.55 -5.82 7.44
CA LYS A 181 0.84 -6.25 7.23
C LYS A 181 1.05 -7.08 5.97
N ASN A 182 -0.02 -7.55 5.35
CA ASN A 182 -0.04 -8.24 4.06
C ASN A 182 0.30 -7.34 2.87
N ILE A 183 0.29 -6.01 3.07
CA ILE A 183 0.78 -5.02 2.11
C ILE A 183 1.72 -4.03 2.80
N VAL A 184 2.84 -3.74 2.16
CA VAL A 184 3.81 -2.73 2.57
C VAL A 184 3.56 -1.46 1.78
N THR A 185 3.57 -0.32 2.47
CA THR A 185 3.62 1.00 1.88
C THR A 185 4.78 1.76 2.52
N CYS A 186 5.74 2.20 1.74
CA CYS A 186 6.90 2.93 2.26
C CYS A 186 7.45 3.93 1.24
N PHE A 187 8.26 4.84 1.72
CA PHE A 187 9.11 5.68 0.87
C PHE A 187 10.52 5.11 0.84
N ILE A 188 11.11 5.09 -0.34
CA ILE A 188 12.55 4.82 -0.55
C ILE A 188 13.17 5.96 -1.33
N ARG A 189 14.50 5.96 -1.46
CA ARG A 189 15.18 6.77 -2.46
C ARG A 189 15.83 5.87 -3.52
N MET A 190 15.78 6.32 -4.75
CA MET A 190 16.45 5.71 -5.88
C MET A 190 17.17 6.81 -6.65
N ASP A 191 18.49 6.76 -6.69
CA ASP A 191 19.37 7.86 -7.17
C ASP A 191 19.03 9.20 -6.50
N GLY A 192 18.80 9.15 -5.18
CA GLY A 192 18.45 10.29 -4.34
C GLY A 192 17.02 10.79 -4.45
N ALA A 193 16.25 10.38 -5.47
CA ALA A 193 14.87 10.78 -5.66
C ALA A 193 13.90 9.94 -4.83
N THR A 194 12.87 10.57 -4.27
CA THR A 194 11.82 9.87 -3.51
C THR A 194 10.92 9.05 -4.42
N VAL A 195 10.64 7.81 -4.01
CA VAL A 195 9.72 6.89 -4.67
C VAL A 195 8.78 6.28 -3.62
N GLY A 196 7.49 6.26 -3.90
CA GLY A 196 6.49 5.56 -3.08
C GLY A 196 6.39 4.10 -3.51
N VAL A 197 6.59 3.19 -2.57
CA VAL A 197 6.54 1.74 -2.82
C VAL A 197 5.24 1.15 -2.28
N ILE A 198 4.57 0.36 -3.09
CA ILE A 198 3.46 -0.50 -2.70
C ILE A 198 3.86 -1.95 -3.01
N ALA A 199 3.94 -2.81 -2.00
CA ALA A 199 4.43 -4.17 -2.19
C ALA A 199 3.60 -5.19 -1.42
N ASN A 200 3.29 -6.33 -2.03
CA ASN A 200 2.70 -7.44 -1.30
C ASN A 200 3.72 -8.05 -0.33
N GLN A 201 3.28 -8.44 0.86
CA GLN A 201 4.13 -9.10 1.86
C GLN A 201 3.72 -10.57 2.02
N PRO A 202 4.40 -11.50 1.34
CA PRO A 202 4.03 -12.93 1.34
C PRO A 202 4.08 -13.61 2.70
N ASN A 203 4.80 -13.05 3.67
CA ASN A 203 4.85 -13.59 5.02
C ASN A 203 3.56 -13.36 5.83
N TYR A 204 2.68 -12.49 5.35
CA TYR A 204 1.40 -12.21 5.99
C TYR A 204 0.25 -12.47 5.01
N GLY A 205 -0.63 -13.42 5.33
CA GLY A 205 -1.76 -13.77 4.47
C GLY A 205 -1.38 -14.13 3.03
N ALA A 206 -0.16 -14.66 2.82
CA ALA A 206 0.43 -14.95 1.50
C ALA A 206 0.46 -13.72 0.56
N GLY A 207 0.37 -12.49 1.07
CA GLY A 207 0.29 -11.27 0.27
C GLY A 207 -1.08 -11.01 -0.37
N CYS A 208 -2.14 -11.74 0.02
CA CYS A 208 -3.50 -11.49 -0.46
C CYS A 208 -3.95 -10.07 -0.13
N LEU A 209 -4.76 -9.48 -1.02
CA LEU A 209 -5.42 -8.20 -0.75
C LEU A 209 -6.71 -8.43 0.02
N ASP A 210 -6.85 -7.79 1.18
CA ASP A 210 -8.07 -7.71 1.96
C ASP A 210 -8.60 -6.27 2.03
N ILE A 211 -9.65 -6.05 2.79
CA ILE A 211 -10.27 -4.72 2.98
C ILE A 211 -9.22 -3.71 3.44
N ASP A 212 -8.48 -4.05 4.49
CA ASP A 212 -7.53 -3.16 5.15
C ASP A 212 -6.32 -2.85 4.26
N ALA A 213 -5.81 -3.86 3.55
CA ALA A 213 -4.73 -3.70 2.58
C ALA A 213 -5.16 -2.79 1.41
N SER A 214 -6.39 -2.95 0.93
CA SER A 214 -6.94 -2.14 -0.15
C SER A 214 -7.06 -0.67 0.25
N ASP A 215 -7.56 -0.38 1.45
CA ASP A 215 -7.69 0.99 1.97
C ASP A 215 -6.32 1.63 2.26
N LYS A 216 -5.40 0.89 2.86
CA LYS A 216 -4.02 1.34 3.12
C LYS A 216 -3.32 1.73 1.82
N ALA A 217 -3.34 0.84 0.83
CA ALA A 217 -2.70 1.08 -0.48
C ALA A 217 -3.36 2.24 -1.22
N ALA A 218 -4.69 2.27 -1.34
CA ALA A 218 -5.42 3.32 -2.04
C ALA A 218 -5.10 4.71 -1.47
N ARG A 219 -5.07 4.84 -0.15
CA ARG A 219 -4.75 6.11 0.50
C ARG A 219 -3.30 6.52 0.29
N PHE A 220 -2.35 5.58 0.30
CA PHE A 220 -0.94 5.86 0.05
C PHE A 220 -0.68 6.28 -1.41
N ILE A 221 -1.28 5.58 -2.38
CA ILE A 221 -1.21 5.92 -3.81
C ILE A 221 -1.68 7.35 -4.05
N ARG A 222 -2.85 7.72 -3.52
CA ARG A 222 -3.40 9.07 -3.67
C ARG A 222 -2.53 10.17 -3.06
N ARG A 223 -1.86 9.88 -1.94
CA ARG A 223 -0.90 10.82 -1.34
C ARG A 223 0.33 11.01 -2.21
N CYS A 224 0.88 9.92 -2.74
CA CYS A 224 2.02 10.00 -3.65
C CYS A 224 1.66 10.81 -4.89
N ASP A 225 0.51 10.55 -5.51
CA ASP A 225 0.05 11.29 -6.69
C ASP A 225 -0.17 12.78 -6.39
N ALA A 226 -0.83 13.10 -5.26
CA ALA A 226 -1.08 14.49 -4.86
C ALA A 226 0.22 15.31 -4.67
N PHE A 227 1.33 14.66 -4.38
CA PHE A 227 2.62 15.32 -4.09
C PHE A 227 3.72 14.95 -5.10
N ASN A 228 3.35 14.57 -6.30
CA ASN A 228 4.27 14.29 -7.43
C ASN A 228 5.34 13.23 -7.11
N ILE A 229 5.02 12.24 -6.28
CA ILE A 229 5.92 11.14 -5.92
C ILE A 229 5.63 9.95 -6.83
N PRO A 230 6.61 9.49 -7.65
CA PRO A 230 6.46 8.31 -8.48
C PRO A 230 6.11 7.06 -7.67
N LEU A 231 5.37 6.13 -8.29
CA LEU A 231 4.91 4.89 -7.68
C LEU A 231 5.68 3.69 -8.23
N LEU A 232 6.22 2.90 -7.33
CA LEU A 232 6.79 1.57 -7.60
C LEU A 232 5.91 0.52 -6.96
N THR A 233 5.28 -0.31 -7.78
CA THR A 233 4.52 -1.48 -7.33
C THR A 233 5.39 -2.72 -7.44
N ILE A 234 5.52 -3.49 -6.34
CA ILE A 234 6.22 -4.76 -6.30
C ILE A 234 5.20 -5.85 -6.02
N GLU A 235 4.96 -6.70 -7.01
CA GLU A 235 3.82 -7.60 -7.01
C GLU A 235 4.20 -9.05 -6.73
N ASP A 236 3.57 -9.64 -5.71
CA ASP A 236 3.48 -11.08 -5.47
C ASP A 236 2.15 -11.36 -4.77
N VAL A 237 1.07 -11.45 -5.56
CA VAL A 237 -0.31 -11.51 -5.06
C VAL A 237 -1.06 -12.72 -5.60
N PRO A 238 -1.53 -13.63 -4.73
CA PRO A 238 -2.33 -14.79 -5.15
C PRO A 238 -3.80 -14.46 -5.41
N GLY A 239 -4.28 -13.28 -5.00
CA GLY A 239 -5.67 -12.85 -5.18
C GLY A 239 -6.15 -11.89 -4.12
N PHE A 240 -7.41 -11.48 -4.23
CA PHE A 240 -8.15 -10.91 -3.09
C PHE A 240 -8.51 -12.02 -2.11
N LEU A 241 -8.49 -11.70 -0.81
CA LEU A 241 -8.79 -12.68 0.24
C LEU A 241 -10.25 -13.12 0.16
N PRO A 242 -10.54 -14.42 -0.05
CA PRO A 242 -11.90 -14.91 -0.12
C PRO A 242 -12.52 -15.06 1.27
N GLY A 243 -13.85 -15.10 1.33
CA GLY A 243 -14.60 -15.43 2.52
C GLY A 243 -15.73 -14.46 2.84
N THR A 244 -16.74 -14.95 3.56
CA THR A 244 -17.94 -14.17 3.88
C THR A 244 -17.64 -12.91 4.68
N GLY A 245 -16.63 -12.94 5.56
CA GLY A 245 -16.20 -11.75 6.31
C GLY A 245 -15.71 -10.62 5.40
N GLN A 246 -14.98 -10.95 4.33
CA GLN A 246 -14.52 -9.99 3.33
C GLN A 246 -15.68 -9.52 2.44
N GLU A 247 -16.50 -10.44 1.96
CA GLU A 247 -17.66 -10.11 1.11
C GLU A 247 -18.67 -9.21 1.84
N TYR A 248 -19.06 -9.58 3.07
CA TYR A 248 -20.00 -8.79 3.88
C TYR A 248 -19.38 -7.48 4.38
N GLY A 249 -18.06 -7.45 4.60
CA GLY A 249 -17.31 -6.24 4.92
C GLY A 249 -17.18 -5.28 3.73
N GLY A 250 -17.49 -5.73 2.51
CA GLY A 250 -17.49 -4.91 1.30
C GLY A 250 -16.16 -4.89 0.55
N ILE A 251 -15.45 -6.02 0.46
CA ILE A 251 -14.17 -6.14 -0.25
C ILE A 251 -14.24 -5.57 -1.67
N ILE A 252 -15.38 -5.73 -2.38
CA ILE A 252 -15.57 -5.18 -3.73
C ILE A 252 -15.44 -3.65 -3.70
N ARG A 253 -16.08 -2.98 -2.75
CA ARG A 253 -16.03 -1.53 -2.61
C ARG A 253 -14.63 -1.05 -2.19
N HIS A 254 -13.99 -1.74 -1.25
CA HIS A 254 -12.65 -1.41 -0.78
C HIS A 254 -11.57 -1.70 -1.84
N GLY A 255 -11.64 -2.84 -2.52
CA GLY A 255 -10.75 -3.14 -3.65
C GLY A 255 -10.91 -2.12 -4.79
N ALA A 256 -12.14 -1.67 -5.06
CA ALA A 256 -12.41 -0.65 -6.06
C ALA A 256 -11.72 0.70 -5.74
N LYS A 257 -11.50 1.04 -4.46
CA LYS A 257 -10.72 2.23 -4.08
C LYS A 257 -9.28 2.17 -4.59
N MET A 258 -8.66 1.00 -4.49
CA MET A 258 -7.28 0.79 -4.96
C MET A 258 -7.18 0.89 -6.48
N LEU A 259 -8.09 0.24 -7.21
CA LEU A 259 -8.21 0.37 -8.67
C LEU A 259 -8.39 1.85 -9.07
N TYR A 260 -9.31 2.53 -8.41
CA TYR A 260 -9.59 3.95 -8.66
C TYR A 260 -8.36 4.81 -8.42
N ALA A 261 -7.63 4.59 -7.32
CA ALA A 261 -6.45 5.36 -6.97
C ALA A 261 -5.35 5.25 -8.04
N TYR A 262 -5.07 4.04 -8.53
CA TYR A 262 -4.10 3.85 -9.61
C TYR A 262 -4.55 4.45 -10.94
N CYS A 263 -5.83 4.31 -11.31
CA CYS A 263 -6.36 4.90 -12.54
C CYS A 263 -6.37 6.43 -12.50
N GLU A 264 -6.55 7.03 -11.34
CA GLU A 264 -6.57 8.49 -11.19
C GLU A 264 -5.15 9.09 -11.09
N ALA A 265 -4.17 8.30 -10.66
CA ALA A 265 -2.78 8.75 -10.49
C ALA A 265 -2.12 9.08 -11.82
N THR A 266 -1.53 10.28 -11.89
CA THR A 266 -0.87 10.86 -13.07
C THR A 266 0.66 10.82 -12.99
N VAL A 267 1.23 10.51 -11.83
CA VAL A 267 2.67 10.33 -11.62
C VAL A 267 3.20 9.10 -12.37
N PRO A 268 4.51 8.98 -12.59
CA PRO A 268 5.11 7.75 -13.11
C PRO A 268 4.72 6.53 -12.28
N LYS A 269 4.29 5.47 -12.95
CA LYS A 269 3.86 4.20 -12.35
C LYS A 269 4.65 3.04 -12.95
N ILE A 270 5.48 2.40 -12.13
CA ILE A 270 6.30 1.26 -12.54
C ILE A 270 5.85 0.05 -11.73
N THR A 271 5.63 -1.08 -12.39
CA THR A 271 5.28 -2.35 -11.74
C THR A 271 6.36 -3.39 -12.02
N VAL A 272 6.78 -4.10 -10.97
CA VAL A 272 7.70 -5.24 -11.04
C VAL A 272 7.02 -6.47 -10.45
N ILE A 273 6.75 -7.46 -11.29
CA ILE A 273 6.11 -8.71 -10.89
C ILE A 273 7.19 -9.72 -10.52
N LEU A 274 7.23 -10.12 -9.24
CA LEU A 274 8.27 -11.01 -8.73
C LEU A 274 7.88 -12.48 -8.86
N ARG A 275 6.62 -12.83 -8.52
CA ARG A 275 6.14 -14.20 -8.50
C ARG A 275 4.66 -14.26 -8.89
N LYS A 276 3.73 -14.38 -7.95
CA LYS A 276 2.30 -14.54 -8.24
C LYS A 276 1.65 -13.21 -8.65
N ALA A 277 0.82 -13.27 -9.69
CA ALA A 277 0.02 -12.15 -10.16
C ALA A 277 -1.31 -12.72 -10.69
N TYR A 278 -2.29 -12.97 -9.78
CA TYR A 278 -3.47 -13.74 -10.14
C TYR A 278 -4.76 -12.92 -10.10
N GLY A 279 -5.57 -13.11 -11.13
CA GLY A 279 -6.95 -12.66 -11.22
C GLY A 279 -7.13 -11.15 -11.08
N GLY A 280 -8.18 -10.75 -10.34
CA GLY A 280 -8.46 -9.32 -10.11
C GLY A 280 -7.40 -8.59 -9.29
N ALA A 281 -6.62 -9.30 -8.49
CA ALA A 281 -5.56 -8.70 -7.69
C ALA A 281 -4.34 -8.30 -8.55
N TYR A 282 -4.01 -9.08 -9.60
CA TYR A 282 -3.05 -8.67 -10.63
C TYR A 282 -3.41 -7.29 -11.20
N ILE A 283 -4.69 -7.09 -11.54
CA ILE A 283 -5.16 -5.78 -12.01
C ILE A 283 -5.01 -4.75 -10.88
N GLY A 284 -5.43 -5.10 -9.66
CA GLY A 284 -5.39 -4.23 -8.48
C GLY A 284 -3.99 -3.72 -8.12
N MET A 285 -2.94 -4.48 -8.45
CA MET A 285 -1.55 -4.12 -8.24
C MET A 285 -0.94 -3.34 -9.44
N CYS A 286 -1.76 -2.61 -10.18
CA CYS A 286 -1.33 -1.71 -11.26
C CYS A 286 -0.68 -2.44 -12.45
N ASN A 287 -1.46 -3.25 -13.14
CA ASN A 287 -1.04 -3.80 -14.41
C ASN A 287 -1.01 -2.74 -15.54
N LYS A 288 -0.59 -3.16 -16.74
CA LYS A 288 -0.45 -2.27 -17.90
C LYS A 288 -1.75 -1.51 -18.23
N GLU A 289 -2.88 -2.23 -18.24
CA GLU A 289 -4.18 -1.67 -18.62
C GLU A 289 -4.77 -0.76 -17.54
N LEU A 290 -4.33 -0.91 -16.28
CA LEU A 290 -4.73 0.00 -15.19
C LEU A 290 -3.91 1.30 -15.21
N GLY A 291 -2.94 1.42 -16.13
CA GLY A 291 -2.18 2.63 -16.37
C GLY A 291 -0.75 2.61 -15.85
N ALA A 292 -0.15 1.44 -15.62
CA ALA A 292 1.29 1.36 -15.42
C ALA A 292 2.02 1.83 -16.69
N ASP A 293 3.00 2.72 -16.51
CA ASP A 293 3.83 3.21 -17.63
C ASP A 293 4.80 2.13 -18.10
N LEU A 294 5.34 1.35 -17.15
CA LEU A 294 6.23 0.24 -17.43
C LEU A 294 5.92 -0.94 -16.50
N VAL A 295 5.76 -2.12 -17.08
CA VAL A 295 5.57 -3.37 -16.35
C VAL A 295 6.74 -4.30 -16.67
N MET A 296 7.49 -4.66 -15.64
CA MET A 296 8.59 -5.63 -15.72
C MET A 296 8.23 -6.88 -14.93
N ALA A 297 8.72 -8.02 -15.36
CA ALA A 297 8.53 -9.27 -14.63
C ALA A 297 9.88 -9.99 -14.43
N TRP A 298 10.01 -10.68 -13.31
CA TRP A 298 11.10 -11.64 -13.13
C TRP A 298 10.75 -12.97 -13.84
N PRO A 299 11.74 -13.81 -14.19
CA PRO A 299 11.47 -15.11 -14.79
C PRO A 299 10.60 -16.03 -13.92
N THR A 300 10.59 -15.79 -12.61
CA THR A 300 9.76 -16.49 -11.61
C THR A 300 8.30 -16.03 -11.56
N ALA A 301 7.93 -15.01 -12.35
CA ALA A 301 6.59 -14.48 -12.36
C ALA A 301 5.57 -15.47 -12.93
N GLN A 302 4.40 -15.52 -12.29
CA GLN A 302 3.27 -16.38 -12.65
C GLN A 302 2.05 -15.47 -12.85
N ILE A 303 1.72 -15.17 -14.11
CA ILE A 303 0.67 -14.22 -14.46
C ILE A 303 -0.51 -15.00 -15.06
N ALA A 304 -1.63 -15.11 -14.34
CA ALA A 304 -2.77 -15.89 -14.76
C ALA A 304 -4.09 -15.43 -14.11
N VAL A 305 -5.20 -15.94 -14.61
CA VAL A 305 -6.52 -15.72 -13.97
C VAL A 305 -6.57 -16.36 -12.57
N MET A 306 -5.89 -17.51 -12.41
CA MET A 306 -5.76 -18.21 -11.12
C MET A 306 -4.56 -19.16 -11.16
N GLY A 307 -4.09 -19.59 -9.99
CA GLY A 307 -3.01 -20.58 -9.91
C GLY A 307 -3.41 -21.91 -10.55
N ALA A 308 -2.44 -22.63 -11.11
CA ALA A 308 -2.64 -23.85 -11.90
C ALA A 308 -3.44 -24.92 -11.16
N SER A 309 -3.14 -25.16 -9.88
CA SER A 309 -3.90 -26.12 -9.06
C SER A 309 -5.39 -25.79 -8.91
N GLY A 310 -5.74 -24.52 -8.91
CA GLY A 310 -7.13 -24.06 -8.93
C GLY A 310 -7.77 -24.25 -10.30
N ALA A 311 -7.06 -23.87 -11.36
CA ALA A 311 -7.53 -23.93 -12.73
C ALA A 311 -7.91 -25.35 -13.16
N VAL A 312 -7.06 -26.35 -12.92
CA VAL A 312 -7.32 -27.76 -13.27
C VAL A 312 -8.55 -28.35 -12.56
N ASN A 313 -8.93 -27.83 -11.42
CA ASN A 313 -10.13 -28.24 -10.71
C ASN A 313 -11.44 -27.63 -11.26
N ILE A 314 -11.32 -26.56 -12.08
CA ILE A 314 -12.47 -25.82 -12.63
C ILE A 314 -12.67 -26.17 -14.10
N ILE A 315 -11.59 -26.41 -14.87
CA ILE A 315 -11.66 -26.77 -16.28
C ILE A 315 -12.39 -28.10 -16.46
N SER A 316 -13.56 -28.07 -17.07
CA SER A 316 -14.49 -29.21 -17.13
C SER A 316 -13.92 -30.44 -17.82
N SER A 317 -13.11 -30.26 -18.89
CA SER A 317 -12.42 -31.35 -19.60
C SER A 317 -11.38 -32.03 -18.71
N VAL A 318 -10.51 -31.26 -18.10
CA VAL A 318 -9.46 -31.77 -17.22
C VAL A 318 -10.03 -32.46 -15.97
N LYS A 319 -11.07 -31.88 -15.36
CA LYS A 319 -11.79 -32.50 -14.23
C LYS A 319 -12.38 -33.85 -14.58
N LYS A 320 -12.90 -34.00 -15.81
CA LYS A 320 -13.44 -35.27 -16.30
C LYS A 320 -12.36 -36.30 -16.55
N GLU A 321 -11.21 -35.87 -17.10
CA GLU A 321 -10.05 -36.73 -17.33
C GLU A 321 -9.49 -37.26 -15.98
N ILE A 322 -9.26 -36.38 -15.01
CA ILE A 322 -8.82 -36.76 -13.68
C ILE A 322 -9.77 -37.77 -13.03
N LYS A 323 -11.09 -37.55 -13.13
CA LYS A 323 -12.08 -38.44 -12.53
C LYS A 323 -12.10 -39.83 -13.13
N ASN A 324 -11.78 -39.96 -14.43
CA ASN A 324 -11.83 -41.23 -15.15
C ASN A 324 -10.46 -41.91 -15.30
N ALA A 325 -9.39 -41.34 -14.76
CA ALA A 325 -8.05 -41.89 -14.86
C ALA A 325 -7.84 -43.05 -13.88
N GLU A 326 -6.96 -43.97 -14.26
CA GLU A 326 -6.46 -45.04 -13.39
C GLU A 326 -5.59 -44.46 -12.26
N ASP A 327 -4.81 -43.40 -12.56
CA ASP A 327 -4.03 -42.61 -11.59
C ASP A 327 -4.44 -41.14 -11.66
N PRO A 328 -5.44 -40.72 -10.86
CA PRO A 328 -5.93 -39.33 -10.83
C PRO A 328 -4.86 -38.29 -10.43
N ASP A 329 -3.91 -38.67 -9.59
CA ASP A 329 -2.90 -37.75 -9.08
C ASP A 329 -1.82 -37.48 -10.13
N ALA A 330 -1.40 -38.50 -10.89
CA ALA A 330 -0.49 -38.33 -12.02
C ALA A 330 -1.11 -37.46 -13.13
N VAL A 331 -2.39 -37.68 -13.48
CA VAL A 331 -3.10 -36.87 -14.48
C VAL A 331 -3.27 -35.42 -14.00
N ARG A 332 -3.55 -35.23 -12.72
CA ARG A 332 -3.63 -33.89 -12.12
C ARG A 332 -2.29 -33.17 -12.19
N ALA A 333 -1.19 -33.83 -11.83
CA ALA A 333 0.15 -33.25 -11.87
C ALA A 333 0.54 -32.83 -13.29
N ALA A 334 0.32 -33.70 -14.28
CA ALA A 334 0.56 -33.40 -15.68
C ALA A 334 -0.29 -32.22 -16.19
N ALA A 335 -1.55 -32.13 -15.78
CA ALA A 335 -2.43 -31.03 -16.16
C ALA A 335 -2.00 -29.69 -15.52
N ILE A 336 -1.45 -29.71 -14.30
CA ILE A 336 -0.88 -28.53 -13.66
C ILE A 336 0.34 -28.05 -14.44
N GLU A 337 1.26 -28.93 -14.76
CA GLU A 337 2.48 -28.64 -15.52
C GLU A 337 2.14 -28.06 -16.91
N ASP A 338 1.21 -28.68 -17.64
CA ASP A 338 0.73 -28.19 -18.94
C ASP A 338 0.10 -26.79 -18.84
N TYR A 339 -0.65 -26.52 -17.76
CA TYR A 339 -1.24 -25.19 -17.53
C TYR A 339 -0.18 -24.14 -17.19
N GLU A 340 0.82 -24.49 -16.39
CA GLU A 340 1.92 -23.60 -16.04
C GLU A 340 2.75 -23.24 -17.26
N GLU A 341 3.09 -24.22 -18.09
CA GLU A 341 3.84 -23.99 -19.33
C GLU A 341 3.08 -23.10 -20.32
N LYS A 342 1.78 -23.34 -20.50
CA LYS A 342 0.96 -22.65 -21.52
C LYS A 342 0.49 -21.27 -21.10
N PHE A 343 0.22 -21.04 -19.82
CA PHE A 343 -0.49 -19.85 -19.37
C PHE A 343 0.14 -19.12 -18.19
N ASN A 344 0.82 -19.82 -17.31
CA ASN A 344 1.20 -19.27 -16.01
C ASN A 344 2.71 -18.91 -15.95
N ASN A 345 3.15 -18.13 -16.93
CA ASN A 345 4.54 -17.67 -17.01
C ASN A 345 4.62 -16.26 -17.61
N PRO A 346 5.69 -15.48 -17.34
CA PRO A 346 5.79 -14.09 -17.78
C PRO A 346 5.96 -13.95 -19.30
N TYR A 347 6.47 -14.96 -19.99
CA TYR A 347 6.76 -14.88 -21.43
C TYR A 347 5.48 -14.87 -22.27
N VAL A 348 4.44 -15.57 -21.84
CA VAL A 348 3.12 -15.52 -22.49
C VAL A 348 2.52 -14.11 -22.35
N ALA A 349 2.57 -13.52 -21.16
CA ALA A 349 2.08 -12.17 -20.92
C ALA A 349 2.89 -11.12 -21.70
N ALA A 350 4.22 -11.29 -21.79
CA ALA A 350 5.08 -10.43 -22.58
C ALA A 350 4.79 -10.55 -24.09
N GLY A 351 4.57 -11.77 -24.59
CA GLY A 351 4.19 -12.01 -25.99
C GLY A 351 2.85 -11.37 -26.38
N LEU A 352 1.99 -11.12 -25.40
CA LEU A 352 0.69 -10.41 -25.58
C LEU A 352 0.79 -8.90 -25.33
N GLY A 353 1.95 -8.40 -24.89
CA GLY A 353 2.18 -6.98 -24.61
C GLY A 353 1.71 -6.50 -23.25
N TYR A 354 1.38 -7.40 -22.31
CA TYR A 354 0.98 -7.06 -20.93
C TYR A 354 2.18 -6.85 -19.99
N VAL A 355 3.34 -7.34 -20.38
CA VAL A 355 4.64 -7.12 -19.73
C VAL A 355 5.59 -6.54 -20.76
N ASP A 356 6.26 -5.44 -20.42
CA ASP A 356 7.16 -4.74 -21.34
C ASP A 356 8.53 -5.43 -21.43
N ASP A 357 9.02 -6.00 -20.33
CA ASP A 357 10.31 -6.71 -20.29
C ASP A 357 10.33 -7.81 -19.22
N VAL A 358 10.98 -8.92 -19.51
CA VAL A 358 11.30 -9.97 -18.54
C VAL A 358 12.77 -9.80 -18.17
N ILE A 359 13.01 -9.30 -16.97
CA ILE A 359 14.33 -8.85 -16.53
C ILE A 359 15.02 -9.86 -15.62
N GLU A 360 16.34 -9.91 -15.66
CA GLU A 360 17.14 -10.60 -14.66
C GLU A 360 16.96 -9.89 -13.30
N PRO A 361 16.58 -10.60 -12.21
CA PRO A 361 16.32 -9.98 -10.91
C PRO A 361 17.47 -9.10 -10.41
N ALA A 362 18.72 -9.51 -10.64
CA ALA A 362 19.92 -8.75 -10.28
C ALA A 362 19.96 -7.34 -10.88
N THR A 363 19.27 -7.07 -11.99
CA THR A 363 19.26 -5.78 -12.68
C THR A 363 18.12 -4.86 -12.25
N THR A 364 17.24 -5.29 -11.33
CA THR A 364 15.99 -4.59 -10.99
C THR A 364 16.21 -3.13 -10.63
N ARG A 365 17.20 -2.81 -9.79
CA ARG A 365 17.51 -1.43 -9.40
C ARG A 365 17.83 -0.54 -10.62
N GLN A 366 18.74 -0.97 -11.47
CA GLN A 366 19.15 -0.21 -12.68
C GLN A 366 17.95 0.05 -13.61
N ARG A 367 17.11 -0.98 -13.79
CA ARG A 367 15.93 -0.89 -14.67
C ARG A 367 14.91 0.09 -14.14
N ILE A 368 14.67 0.10 -12.82
CA ILE A 368 13.74 1.05 -12.19
C ILE A 368 14.29 2.47 -12.30
N ILE A 369 15.57 2.72 -11.98
CA ILE A 369 16.16 4.06 -12.07
C ILE A 369 16.09 4.58 -13.51
N SER A 370 16.47 3.76 -14.50
CA SER A 370 16.38 4.14 -15.91
C SER A 370 14.94 4.44 -16.35
N ALA A 371 13.97 3.70 -15.84
CA ALA A 371 12.55 3.95 -16.11
C ALA A 371 12.07 5.26 -15.47
N LEU A 372 12.47 5.57 -14.24
CA LEU A 372 12.16 6.83 -13.57
C LEU A 372 12.75 8.02 -14.33
N ASP A 373 13.97 7.90 -14.79
CA ASP A 373 14.63 8.93 -15.63
C ASP A 373 13.87 9.17 -16.94
N MET A 374 13.54 8.09 -17.65
CA MET A 374 12.75 8.16 -18.89
C MET A 374 11.39 8.84 -18.67
N LEU A 375 10.75 8.55 -17.53
CA LEU A 375 9.43 9.07 -17.17
C LEU A 375 9.47 10.42 -16.45
N SER A 376 10.64 10.99 -16.19
CA SER A 376 10.79 12.26 -15.45
C SER A 376 10.03 13.44 -16.09
N THR A 377 9.83 13.40 -17.40
CA THR A 377 9.08 14.39 -18.15
C THR A 377 7.62 14.04 -18.37
N LYS A 378 7.14 12.93 -17.84
CA LYS A 378 5.73 12.54 -17.95
C LYS A 378 4.81 13.68 -17.51
N ARG A 379 3.84 14.01 -18.36
CA ARG A 379 2.75 14.95 -18.06
C ARG A 379 1.47 14.33 -18.55
N GLU A 380 0.59 14.01 -17.63
CA GLU A 380 -0.73 13.43 -17.90
C GLU A 380 -1.79 14.39 -17.36
N SER A 381 -2.81 14.66 -18.15
CA SER A 381 -3.95 15.48 -17.74
C SER A 381 -5.21 14.66 -17.77
N LEU A 382 -5.95 14.68 -16.67
CA LEU A 382 -7.27 14.07 -16.58
C LEU A 382 -8.36 15.01 -17.11
N PRO A 383 -9.51 14.48 -17.55
CA PRO A 383 -10.66 15.32 -17.89
C PRO A 383 -11.02 16.26 -16.75
N ALA A 384 -11.37 17.52 -17.09
CA ALA A 384 -11.76 18.52 -16.10
C ALA A 384 -12.98 18.04 -15.28
N LYS A 385 -12.85 18.07 -13.97
CA LYS A 385 -13.89 17.66 -13.02
C LYS A 385 -13.77 18.45 -11.72
N LYS A 386 -14.86 18.56 -10.95
CA LYS A 386 -14.80 19.20 -9.64
C LYS A 386 -13.93 18.41 -8.66
N HIS A 387 -14.06 17.11 -8.67
CA HIS A 387 -13.25 16.13 -7.94
C HIS A 387 -13.56 14.72 -8.48
N GLY A 388 -12.74 13.74 -8.15
CA GLY A 388 -13.07 12.35 -8.38
C GLY A 388 -14.18 11.85 -7.46
N ASN A 389 -14.98 10.89 -7.90
CA ASN A 389 -16.01 10.24 -7.08
C ASN A 389 -15.55 8.82 -6.72
N ILE A 390 -14.54 8.76 -5.85
CA ILE A 390 -13.99 7.49 -5.38
C ILE A 390 -15.05 6.73 -4.56
N PRO A 391 -15.19 5.41 -4.70
CA PRO A 391 -16.06 4.60 -3.84
C PRO A 391 -15.57 4.67 -2.37
N LEU A 392 -16.42 5.17 -1.48
CA LEU A 392 -16.09 5.38 -0.05
C LEU A 392 -16.58 4.21 0.81
#